data_3dcfa9edd49243a2160df21e4e40f483
#
_entry.id   3dcfa9edd49243a2160df21e4e40f483
#
_cell.length_a   1.000
_cell.length_b   1.000
_cell.length_c   1.000
_cell.angle_alpha   90.00
_cell.angle_beta   90.00
_cell.angle_gamma   90.00
#
_symmetry.space_group_name_H-M   'P 1'
#
loop_
_entity.id
_entity.type
_entity.pdbx_description
1 polymer ?
#
loop_
_entity_poly.entity_id
_entity_poly.type
_entity_poly.pdbx_seq_one_letter_code
_entity_poly.pdbx_strand_id
1 'polypeptide(L)'
;SFRVYESYPDLQRGELLKKIKRDLTKELGLKDSQVKLTGLLVLYNNVLESLITSQILTIGFVFAAIMVMFLLLFRSIKFAIIAVIPSIIASSSVLGLMGLMNIPLDIMTITIAAICIGIGVDHSIHYVHRFREEMIDNTDQSLAIKKAHNSTGQAIYFTSVIIILGFSILAFSNFIPTIYFGLFTAFAMLLALFANLTLLPVLLMKLR
;
A
#
# COMPACT_ATOMS: atom_id res chain seq x y z
N SER A 1 34.83 14.21 -13.86
CA SER A 1 33.88 13.11 -13.65
C SER A 1 34.19 12.38 -12.35
N PHE A 2 33.18 12.11 -11.53
CA PHE A 2 33.33 11.35 -10.30
C PHE A 2 32.71 9.96 -10.52
N ARG A 3 33.36 8.92 -10.00
CA ARG A 3 32.80 7.57 -9.92
C ARG A 3 32.41 7.30 -8.47
N VAL A 4 31.20 6.84 -8.25
CA VAL A 4 30.70 6.44 -6.92
C VAL A 4 30.57 4.93 -6.91
N TYR A 5 31.07 4.29 -5.85
CA TYR A 5 30.87 2.86 -5.63
C TYR A 5 29.45 2.64 -5.08
N GLU A 6 28.57 2.10 -5.90
CA GLU A 6 27.17 1.84 -5.53
C GLU A 6 26.99 0.75 -4.47
N SER A 7 28.01 -0.09 -4.31
CA SER A 7 28.02 -1.21 -3.34
C SER A 7 28.25 -0.77 -1.89
N TYR A 8 28.38 0.52 -1.61
CA TYR A 8 28.60 0.98 -0.22
C TYR A 8 27.30 0.88 0.58
N PRO A 9 27.26 0.11 1.71
CA PRO A 9 26.03 -0.23 2.42
C PRO A 9 25.20 0.97 2.89
N ASP A 10 25.85 2.10 3.18
CA ASP A 10 25.22 3.31 3.74
C ASP A 10 25.15 4.47 2.75
N LEU A 11 25.19 4.23 1.45
CA LEU A 11 25.20 5.28 0.45
C LEU A 11 23.84 5.97 0.33
N GLN A 12 23.68 7.08 1.02
CA GLN A 12 22.52 7.98 0.86
C GLN A 12 22.75 8.89 -0.36
N ARG A 13 22.30 8.41 -1.54
CA ARG A 13 22.54 9.08 -2.84
C ARG A 13 22.10 10.53 -2.86
N GLY A 14 20.89 10.82 -2.35
CA GLY A 14 20.36 12.18 -2.29
C GLY A 14 21.17 13.13 -1.42
N GLU A 15 21.64 12.67 -0.24
CA GLU A 15 22.49 13.48 0.64
C GLU A 15 23.87 13.72 0.03
N LEU A 16 24.46 12.70 -0.60
CA LEU A 16 25.72 12.84 -1.31
C LEU A 16 25.64 13.90 -2.41
N LEU A 17 24.61 13.85 -3.25
CA LEU A 17 24.40 14.82 -4.32
C LEU A 17 24.17 16.23 -3.78
N LYS A 18 23.40 16.38 -2.72
CA LYS A 18 23.19 17.67 -2.03
C LYS A 18 24.49 18.20 -1.42
N LYS A 19 25.30 17.32 -0.83
CA LYS A 19 26.59 17.67 -0.25
C LYS A 19 27.56 18.14 -1.34
N ILE A 20 27.73 17.37 -2.43
CA ILE A 20 28.60 17.75 -3.57
C ILE A 20 28.16 19.10 -4.14
N LYS A 21 26.85 19.31 -4.36
CA LYS A 21 26.36 20.59 -4.87
C LYS A 21 26.69 21.75 -3.92
N ARG A 22 26.52 21.55 -2.61
CA ARG A 22 26.78 22.54 -1.57
C ARG A 22 28.26 22.88 -1.50
N ASP A 23 29.13 21.86 -1.55
CA ASP A 23 30.60 22.06 -1.46
C ASP A 23 31.11 22.82 -2.69
N LEU A 24 30.63 22.47 -3.89
CA LEU A 24 30.95 23.19 -5.13
C LEU A 24 30.50 24.67 -5.11
N THR A 25 29.30 24.93 -4.52
CA THR A 25 28.81 26.31 -4.43
C THR A 25 29.54 27.12 -3.37
N LYS A 26 29.89 26.51 -2.22
CA LYS A 26 30.53 27.21 -1.10
C LYS A 26 32.04 27.36 -1.29
N GLU A 27 32.75 26.29 -1.69
CA GLU A 27 34.21 26.30 -1.77
C GLU A 27 34.73 26.94 -3.06
N LEU A 28 34.00 26.79 -4.17
CA LEU A 28 34.40 27.37 -5.46
C LEU A 28 33.70 28.69 -5.79
N GLY A 29 32.80 29.18 -4.91
CA GLY A 29 32.07 30.44 -5.11
C GLY A 29 31.15 30.45 -6.35
N LEU A 30 30.76 29.26 -6.86
CA LEU A 30 29.91 29.14 -8.04
C LEU A 30 28.44 29.44 -7.69
N LYS A 31 27.75 30.13 -8.57
CA LYS A 31 26.30 30.32 -8.42
C LYS A 31 25.55 28.99 -8.64
N ASP A 32 24.47 28.78 -7.93
CA ASP A 32 23.63 27.56 -8.03
C ASP A 32 23.20 27.24 -9.48
N SER A 33 23.02 28.28 -10.31
CA SER A 33 22.66 28.15 -11.72
C SER A 33 23.83 27.67 -12.61
N GLN A 34 25.06 27.75 -12.12
CA GLN A 34 26.26 27.35 -12.86
C GLN A 34 26.66 25.91 -12.56
N VAL A 35 26.14 25.32 -11.47
CA VAL A 35 26.42 23.94 -11.06
C VAL A 35 25.30 23.03 -11.52
N LYS A 36 25.56 22.23 -12.58
CA LYS A 36 24.64 21.16 -13.03
C LYS A 36 25.28 19.81 -12.77
N LEU A 37 24.70 19.06 -11.86
CA LEU A 37 25.04 17.64 -11.67
C LEU A 37 24.30 16.81 -12.72
N THR A 38 25.03 15.95 -13.43
CA THR A 38 24.48 15.07 -14.46
C THR A 38 25.10 13.68 -14.33
N GLY A 39 24.49 12.70 -14.93
CA GLY A 39 24.98 11.33 -14.95
C GLY A 39 23.94 10.33 -14.43
N LEU A 40 24.26 9.04 -14.55
CA LEU A 40 23.36 7.93 -14.21
C LEU A 40 22.92 7.97 -12.74
N LEU A 41 23.83 8.29 -11.82
CA LEU A 41 23.54 8.39 -10.39
C LEU A 41 22.49 9.48 -10.10
N VAL A 42 22.62 10.66 -10.75
CA VAL A 42 21.68 11.76 -10.59
C VAL A 42 20.31 11.40 -11.17
N LEU A 43 20.32 10.82 -12.37
CA LEU A 43 19.09 10.37 -13.03
C LEU A 43 18.34 9.35 -12.16
N TYR A 44 19.04 8.33 -11.67
CA TYR A 44 18.46 7.28 -10.83
C TYR A 44 17.91 7.84 -9.52
N ASN A 45 18.64 8.73 -8.85
CA ASN A 45 18.16 9.38 -7.62
C ASN A 45 16.89 10.21 -7.89
N ASN A 46 16.86 11.01 -8.96
CA ASN A 46 15.72 11.83 -9.30
C ASN A 46 14.49 10.97 -9.65
N VAL A 47 14.70 9.85 -10.35
CA VAL A 47 13.62 8.90 -10.65
C VAL A 47 13.06 8.31 -9.36
N LEU A 48 13.92 7.86 -8.43
CA LEU A 48 13.45 7.30 -7.14
C LEU A 48 12.71 8.35 -6.28
N GLU A 49 13.24 9.56 -6.14
CA GLU A 49 12.56 10.64 -5.41
C GLU A 49 11.20 10.99 -6.04
N SER A 50 11.16 11.06 -7.37
CA SER A 50 9.91 11.31 -8.11
C SER A 50 8.91 10.17 -7.92
N LEU A 51 9.35 8.91 -7.95
CA LEU A 51 8.50 7.75 -7.72
C LEU A 51 7.90 7.75 -6.31
N ILE A 52 8.70 7.99 -5.29
CA ILE A 52 8.24 8.05 -3.89
C ILE A 52 7.22 9.17 -3.70
N THR A 53 7.53 10.38 -4.19
CA THR A 53 6.63 11.53 -4.07
C THR A 53 5.32 11.30 -4.82
N SER A 54 5.42 10.79 -6.05
CA SER A 54 4.25 10.44 -6.86
C SER A 54 3.40 9.36 -6.18
N GLN A 55 4.03 8.36 -5.57
CA GLN A 55 3.34 7.28 -4.85
C GLN A 55 2.56 7.80 -3.65
N ILE A 56 3.17 8.66 -2.82
CA ILE A 56 2.50 9.25 -1.65
C ILE A 56 1.27 10.06 -2.09
N LEU A 57 1.41 10.89 -3.12
CA LEU A 57 0.31 11.68 -3.66
C LEU A 57 -0.78 10.78 -4.26
N THR A 58 -0.40 9.75 -5.01
CA THR A 58 -1.34 8.82 -5.65
C THR A 58 -2.11 8.03 -4.59
N ILE A 59 -1.45 7.48 -3.58
CA ILE A 59 -2.10 6.76 -2.47
C ILE A 59 -3.07 7.69 -1.74
N GLY A 60 -2.65 8.93 -1.44
CA GLY A 60 -3.51 9.92 -0.80
C GLY A 60 -4.76 10.23 -1.63
N PHE A 61 -4.58 10.45 -2.95
CA PHE A 61 -5.70 10.69 -3.86
C PHE A 61 -6.64 9.48 -3.97
N VAL A 62 -6.08 8.27 -4.07
CA VAL A 62 -6.86 7.02 -4.12
C VAL A 62 -7.70 6.85 -2.84
N PHE A 63 -7.11 7.05 -1.65
CA PHE A 63 -7.88 6.99 -0.40
C PHE A 63 -8.97 8.06 -0.32
N ALA A 64 -8.71 9.28 -0.79
CA ALA A 64 -9.71 10.31 -0.86
C ALA A 64 -10.86 9.93 -1.81
N ALA A 65 -10.55 9.41 -2.98
CA ALA A 65 -11.54 8.94 -3.95
C ALA A 65 -12.38 7.76 -3.39
N ILE A 66 -11.73 6.79 -2.74
CA ILE A 66 -12.40 5.67 -2.06
C ILE A 66 -13.32 6.18 -0.94
N MET A 67 -12.87 7.14 -0.15
CA MET A 67 -13.67 7.73 0.92
C MET A 67 -14.93 8.40 0.35
N VAL A 68 -14.78 9.18 -0.73
CA VAL A 68 -15.93 9.80 -1.41
C VAL A 68 -16.87 8.73 -1.96
N MET A 69 -16.35 7.69 -2.60
CA MET A 69 -17.14 6.56 -3.10
C MET A 69 -17.92 5.87 -1.95
N PHE A 70 -17.27 5.60 -0.83
CA PHE A 70 -17.93 4.98 0.33
C PHE A 70 -19.01 5.89 0.94
N LEU A 71 -18.77 7.20 0.98
CA LEU A 71 -19.77 8.16 1.44
C LEU A 71 -21.01 8.17 0.55
N LEU A 72 -20.83 8.10 -0.77
CA LEU A 72 -21.93 8.03 -1.72
C LEU A 72 -22.68 6.69 -1.61
N LEU A 73 -21.94 5.58 -1.49
CA LEU A 73 -22.50 4.22 -1.43
C LEU A 73 -23.24 3.98 -0.10
N PHE A 74 -22.59 4.28 1.01
CA PHE A 74 -23.15 3.97 2.33
C PHE A 74 -23.99 5.11 2.92
N ARG A 75 -23.88 6.31 2.38
CA ARG A 75 -24.53 7.54 2.90
C ARG A 75 -24.34 7.71 4.41
N SER A 76 -23.20 7.25 4.93
CA SER A 76 -22.87 7.27 6.34
C SER A 76 -21.35 7.34 6.50
N ILE A 77 -20.89 8.38 7.19
CA ILE A 77 -19.47 8.60 7.44
C ILE A 77 -18.87 7.50 8.34
N LYS A 78 -19.66 6.97 9.28
CA LYS A 78 -19.24 5.91 10.18
C LYS A 78 -18.90 4.62 9.42
N PHE A 79 -19.77 4.17 8.50
CA PHE A 79 -19.52 3.00 7.68
C PHE A 79 -18.36 3.21 6.71
N ALA A 80 -18.24 4.41 6.13
CA ALA A 80 -17.15 4.74 5.22
C ALA A 80 -15.79 4.64 5.91
N ILE A 81 -15.63 5.23 7.10
CA ILE A 81 -14.39 5.15 7.86
C ILE A 81 -14.05 3.70 8.23
N ILE A 82 -15.01 2.93 8.76
CA ILE A 82 -14.79 1.54 9.17
C ILE A 82 -14.39 0.66 7.99
N ALA A 83 -14.99 0.86 6.82
CA ALA A 83 -14.69 0.08 5.63
C ALA A 83 -13.26 0.32 5.09
N VAL A 84 -12.67 1.49 5.31
CA VAL A 84 -11.30 1.81 4.86
C VAL A 84 -10.23 1.24 5.79
N ILE A 85 -10.50 1.09 7.09
CA ILE A 85 -9.52 0.69 8.11
C ILE A 85 -8.77 -0.61 7.76
N PRO A 86 -9.42 -1.72 7.35
CA PRO A 86 -8.72 -2.95 7.01
C PRO A 86 -7.65 -2.77 5.92
N SER A 87 -7.97 -2.00 4.89
CA SER A 87 -7.06 -1.73 3.75
C SER A 87 -5.87 -0.86 4.16
N ILE A 88 -6.08 0.14 5.03
CA ILE A 88 -5.00 0.96 5.57
C ILE A 88 -4.05 0.10 6.40
N ILE A 89 -4.58 -0.74 7.29
CA ILE A 89 -3.75 -1.59 8.15
C ILE A 89 -2.94 -2.57 7.30
N ALA A 90 -3.56 -3.25 6.34
CA ALA A 90 -2.86 -4.21 5.50
C ALA A 90 -1.75 -3.56 4.67
N SER A 91 -2.03 -2.45 3.99
CA SER A 91 -1.05 -1.74 3.16
C SER A 91 0.09 -1.14 3.99
N SER A 92 -0.22 -0.51 5.13
CA SER A 92 0.79 0.06 6.04
C SER A 92 1.68 -1.02 6.65
N SER A 93 1.11 -2.18 7.01
CA SER A 93 1.87 -3.30 7.59
C SER A 93 2.89 -3.85 6.59
N VAL A 94 2.52 -3.97 5.31
CA VAL A 94 3.44 -4.46 4.28
C VAL A 94 4.55 -3.45 3.99
N LEU A 95 4.23 -2.18 3.84
CA LEU A 95 5.24 -1.13 3.65
C LEU A 95 6.18 -1.03 4.86
N GLY A 96 5.63 -1.16 6.08
CA GLY A 96 6.42 -1.21 7.31
C GLY A 96 7.35 -2.42 7.36
N LEU A 97 6.88 -3.62 6.99
CA LEU A 97 7.70 -4.82 6.93
C LEU A 97 8.84 -4.69 5.90
N MET A 98 8.55 -4.14 4.72
CA MET A 98 9.57 -3.88 3.71
C MET A 98 10.66 -2.92 4.24
N GLY A 99 10.24 -1.85 4.96
CA GLY A 99 11.17 -0.93 5.61
C GLY A 99 12.05 -1.61 6.66
N LEU A 100 11.46 -2.48 7.51
CA LEU A 100 12.21 -3.26 8.51
C LEU A 100 13.22 -4.23 7.90
N MET A 101 12.90 -4.80 6.74
CA MET A 101 13.79 -5.71 6.01
C MET A 101 14.81 -4.99 5.11
N ASN A 102 14.84 -3.66 5.14
CA ASN A 102 15.69 -2.83 4.27
C ASN A 102 15.51 -3.16 2.77
N ILE A 103 14.30 -3.52 2.36
CA ILE A 103 13.99 -3.78 0.96
C ILE A 103 13.76 -2.44 0.26
N PRO A 104 14.54 -2.14 -0.79
CA PRO A 104 14.40 -0.86 -1.49
C PRO A 104 13.05 -0.76 -2.19
N LEU A 105 12.47 0.43 -2.16
CA LEU A 105 11.29 0.74 -2.94
C LEU A 105 11.69 0.88 -4.40
N ASP A 106 11.24 -0.06 -5.22
CA ASP A 106 11.36 -0.03 -6.67
C ASP A 106 9.96 0.07 -7.32
N ILE A 107 9.91 0.08 -8.66
CA ILE A 107 8.66 0.19 -9.41
C ILE A 107 7.72 -0.99 -9.10
N MET A 108 8.28 -2.19 -8.89
CA MET A 108 7.50 -3.39 -8.57
C MET A 108 6.93 -3.33 -7.15
N THR A 109 7.76 -2.99 -6.17
CA THR A 109 7.37 -2.98 -4.76
C THR A 109 6.40 -1.85 -4.43
N ILE A 110 6.50 -0.71 -5.11
CA ILE A 110 5.57 0.42 -4.96
C ILE A 110 4.13 0.03 -5.35
N THR A 111 3.95 -0.81 -6.37
CA THR A 111 2.62 -1.24 -6.82
C THR A 111 1.92 -2.18 -5.84
N ILE A 112 2.64 -2.83 -4.93
CA ILE A 112 2.06 -3.73 -3.91
C ILE A 112 1.01 -3.02 -3.06
N ALA A 113 1.33 -1.81 -2.58
CA ALA A 113 0.40 -1.04 -1.76
C ALA A 113 -0.88 -0.70 -2.52
N ALA A 114 -0.77 -0.29 -3.80
CA ALA A 114 -1.92 0.05 -4.62
C ALA A 114 -2.85 -1.17 -4.86
N ILE A 115 -2.26 -2.35 -5.14
CA ILE A 115 -3.01 -3.60 -5.31
C ILE A 115 -3.70 -3.99 -4.00
N CYS A 116 -2.97 -3.93 -2.88
CA CYS A 116 -3.51 -4.25 -1.55
C CYS A 116 -4.71 -3.36 -1.19
N ILE A 117 -4.60 -2.05 -1.44
CA ILE A 117 -5.68 -1.10 -1.19
C ILE A 117 -6.88 -1.44 -2.07
N GLY A 118 -6.68 -1.64 -3.38
CA GLY A 118 -7.78 -1.91 -4.32
C GLY A 118 -8.59 -3.15 -3.95
N ILE A 119 -7.92 -4.28 -3.74
CA ILE A 119 -8.59 -5.55 -3.41
C ILE A 119 -9.18 -5.52 -1.99
N GLY A 120 -8.44 -4.92 -1.03
CA GLY A 120 -8.93 -4.81 0.35
C GLY A 120 -10.19 -3.96 0.46
N VAL A 121 -10.27 -2.87 -0.32
CA VAL A 121 -11.46 -2.02 -0.42
C VAL A 121 -12.65 -2.77 -1.02
N ASP A 122 -12.43 -3.55 -2.08
CA ASP A 122 -13.46 -4.36 -2.72
C ASP A 122 -14.09 -5.35 -1.71
N HIS A 123 -13.26 -6.05 -0.96
CA HIS A 123 -13.73 -6.94 0.11
C HIS A 123 -14.57 -6.21 1.17
N SER A 124 -14.11 -5.02 1.59
CA SER A 124 -14.83 -4.20 2.56
C SER A 124 -16.19 -3.73 2.05
N ILE A 125 -16.28 -3.32 0.76
CA ILE A 125 -17.53 -2.92 0.12
C ILE A 125 -18.55 -4.04 0.22
N HIS A 126 -18.19 -5.22 -0.26
CA HIS A 126 -19.09 -6.37 -0.30
C HIS A 126 -19.53 -6.80 1.09
N TYR A 127 -18.60 -6.81 2.06
CA TYR A 127 -18.92 -7.21 3.42
C TYR A 127 -19.85 -6.21 4.12
N VAL A 128 -19.57 -4.91 4.06
CA VAL A 128 -20.40 -3.86 4.67
C VAL A 128 -21.76 -3.77 4.00
N HIS A 129 -21.79 -3.91 2.66
CA HIS A 129 -23.07 -3.92 1.93
C HIS A 129 -23.96 -5.07 2.41
N ARG A 130 -23.42 -6.29 2.45
CA ARG A 130 -24.17 -7.47 2.92
C ARG A 130 -24.61 -7.33 4.37
N PHE A 131 -23.74 -6.85 5.25
CA PHE A 131 -24.12 -6.57 6.63
C PHE A 131 -25.30 -5.60 6.74
N ARG A 132 -25.30 -4.53 5.94
CA ARG A 132 -26.41 -3.56 5.95
C ARG A 132 -27.72 -4.13 5.41
N GLU A 133 -27.67 -4.97 4.39
CA GLU A 133 -28.86 -5.70 3.91
C GLU A 133 -29.47 -6.56 5.01
N GLU A 134 -28.64 -7.34 5.69
CA GLU A 134 -29.11 -8.20 6.80
C GLU A 134 -29.65 -7.39 7.99
N MET A 135 -29.16 -6.16 8.20
CA MET A 135 -29.69 -5.26 9.23
C MET A 135 -31.06 -4.67 8.90
N ILE A 136 -31.48 -4.65 7.63
CA ILE A 136 -32.84 -4.25 7.24
C ILE A 136 -33.84 -5.31 7.70
N ASP A 137 -33.47 -6.58 7.55
CA ASP A 137 -34.36 -7.73 7.87
C ASP A 137 -34.30 -8.15 9.34
N ASN A 138 -33.20 -7.80 10.04
CA ASN A 138 -32.94 -8.21 11.42
C ASN A 138 -32.51 -7.02 12.27
N THR A 139 -33.12 -6.89 13.45
CA THR A 139 -32.72 -5.88 14.45
C THR A 139 -31.49 -6.28 15.26
N ASP A 140 -31.08 -7.56 15.20
CA ASP A 140 -29.92 -8.08 15.91
C ASP A 140 -28.65 -8.01 15.06
N GLN A 141 -27.72 -7.14 15.46
CA GLN A 141 -26.42 -6.95 14.79
C GLN A 141 -25.58 -8.24 14.75
N SER A 142 -25.64 -9.05 15.81
CA SER A 142 -24.88 -10.30 15.90
C SER A 142 -25.33 -11.30 14.84
N LEU A 143 -26.65 -11.41 14.65
CA LEU A 143 -27.24 -12.27 13.63
C LEU A 143 -26.91 -11.78 12.21
N ALA A 144 -26.98 -10.46 11.97
CA ALA A 144 -26.64 -9.85 10.69
C ALA A 144 -25.18 -10.10 10.31
N ILE A 145 -24.23 -9.94 11.27
CA ILE A 145 -22.81 -10.25 11.05
C ILE A 145 -22.61 -11.73 10.74
N LYS A 146 -23.25 -12.64 11.50
CA LYS A 146 -23.14 -14.09 11.27
C LYS A 146 -23.61 -14.48 9.87
N LYS A 147 -24.70 -13.90 9.39
CA LYS A 147 -25.20 -14.13 8.03
C LYS A 147 -24.28 -13.55 6.96
N ALA A 148 -23.82 -12.31 7.14
CA ALA A 148 -22.85 -11.68 6.23
C ALA A 148 -21.54 -12.48 6.17
N HIS A 149 -21.08 -13.00 7.31
CA HIS A 149 -19.85 -13.81 7.38
C HIS A 149 -20.01 -15.15 6.67
N ASN A 150 -21.16 -15.82 6.83
CA ASN A 150 -21.43 -17.10 6.19
C ASN A 150 -21.67 -17.00 4.67
N SER A 151 -22.04 -15.83 4.16
CA SER A 151 -22.25 -15.61 2.72
C SER A 151 -21.02 -14.91 2.09
N THR A 152 -20.93 -13.61 2.28
CA THR A 152 -19.85 -12.78 1.69
C THR A 152 -18.48 -13.09 2.28
N GLY A 153 -18.40 -13.42 3.59
CA GLY A 153 -17.13 -13.80 4.22
C GLY A 153 -16.51 -15.04 3.59
N GLN A 154 -17.31 -16.05 3.24
CA GLN A 154 -16.82 -17.23 2.51
C GLN A 154 -16.31 -16.87 1.11
N ALA A 155 -17.02 -16.03 0.37
CA ALA A 155 -16.59 -15.57 -0.94
C ALA A 155 -15.23 -14.82 -0.86
N ILE A 156 -15.10 -13.90 0.09
CA ILE A 156 -13.84 -13.18 0.37
C ILE A 156 -12.70 -14.15 0.71
N TYR A 157 -12.97 -15.17 1.52
CA TYR A 157 -11.98 -16.18 1.86
C TYR A 157 -11.46 -16.90 0.62
N PHE A 158 -12.35 -17.45 -0.22
CA PHE A 158 -11.94 -18.19 -1.40
C PHE A 158 -11.22 -17.32 -2.42
N THR A 159 -11.73 -16.11 -2.69
CA THR A 159 -11.06 -15.18 -3.61
C THR A 159 -9.67 -14.78 -3.12
N SER A 160 -9.54 -14.48 -1.82
CA SER A 160 -8.23 -14.15 -1.23
C SER A 160 -7.25 -15.32 -1.30
N VAL A 161 -7.68 -16.55 -1.02
CA VAL A 161 -6.82 -17.73 -1.12
C VAL A 161 -6.31 -17.91 -2.56
N ILE A 162 -7.18 -17.76 -3.56
CA ILE A 162 -6.79 -17.85 -4.98
C ILE A 162 -5.76 -16.78 -5.33
N ILE A 163 -5.96 -15.54 -4.87
CA ILE A 163 -5.05 -14.43 -5.12
C ILE A 163 -3.70 -14.68 -4.42
N ILE A 164 -3.71 -15.10 -3.16
CA ILE A 164 -2.49 -15.44 -2.40
C ILE A 164 -1.69 -16.52 -3.13
N LEU A 165 -2.34 -17.61 -3.55
CA LEU A 165 -1.68 -18.68 -4.30
C LEU A 165 -1.13 -18.16 -5.65
N GLY A 166 -1.91 -17.35 -6.39
CA GLY A 166 -1.48 -16.78 -7.67
C GLY A 166 -0.23 -15.91 -7.53
N PHE A 167 -0.18 -15.02 -6.55
CA PHE A 167 1.00 -14.18 -6.31
C PHE A 167 2.17 -14.98 -5.71
N SER A 168 1.91 -16.01 -4.92
CA SER A 168 2.97 -16.87 -4.35
C SER A 168 3.75 -17.63 -5.43
N ILE A 169 3.15 -17.92 -6.58
CA ILE A 169 3.85 -18.56 -7.71
C ILE A 169 5.00 -17.69 -8.23
N LEU A 170 4.88 -16.36 -8.12
CA LEU A 170 5.94 -15.43 -8.53
C LEU A 170 7.23 -15.57 -7.70
N ALA A 171 7.14 -16.19 -6.51
CA ALA A 171 8.31 -16.50 -5.70
C ALA A 171 9.29 -17.48 -6.38
N PHE A 172 8.83 -18.23 -7.35
CA PHE A 172 9.68 -19.14 -8.15
C PHE A 172 10.34 -18.46 -9.35
N SER A 173 10.20 -17.14 -9.50
CA SER A 173 10.86 -16.37 -10.55
C SER A 173 12.38 -16.32 -10.34
N ASN A 174 13.14 -16.21 -11.44
CA ASN A 174 14.59 -15.93 -11.38
C ASN A 174 14.91 -14.42 -11.24
N PHE A 175 13.90 -13.55 -11.24
CA PHE A 175 14.08 -12.10 -11.16
C PHE A 175 13.69 -11.61 -9.77
N ILE A 176 14.68 -11.11 -9.02
CA ILE A 176 14.54 -10.72 -7.61
C ILE A 176 13.38 -9.74 -7.35
N PRO A 177 13.17 -8.66 -8.14
CA PRO A 177 12.03 -7.77 -7.93
C PRO A 177 10.68 -8.47 -8.05
N THR A 178 10.54 -9.43 -8.96
CA THR A 178 9.32 -10.23 -9.13
C THR A 178 9.07 -11.14 -7.92
N ILE A 179 10.13 -11.72 -7.34
CA ILE A 179 10.04 -12.53 -6.12
C ILE A 179 9.49 -11.67 -4.97
N TYR A 180 10.07 -10.50 -4.74
CA TYR A 180 9.59 -9.57 -3.71
C TYR A 180 8.16 -9.12 -3.97
N PHE A 181 7.85 -8.74 -5.20
CA PHE A 181 6.50 -8.36 -5.59
C PHE A 181 5.49 -9.46 -5.28
N GLY A 182 5.77 -10.70 -5.66
CA GLY A 182 4.89 -11.84 -5.42
C GLY A 182 4.69 -12.15 -3.93
N LEU A 183 5.79 -12.27 -3.18
CA LEU A 183 5.74 -12.62 -1.76
C LEU A 183 5.06 -11.53 -0.91
N PHE A 184 5.42 -10.26 -1.12
CA PHE A 184 4.82 -9.17 -0.36
C PHE A 184 3.37 -8.91 -0.75
N THR A 185 2.99 -9.10 -2.02
CA THR A 185 1.59 -9.03 -2.42
C THR A 185 0.77 -10.17 -1.81
N ALA A 186 1.28 -11.40 -1.82
CA ALA A 186 0.63 -12.54 -1.17
C ALA A 186 0.46 -12.29 0.35
N PHE A 187 1.50 -11.78 1.00
CA PHE A 187 1.46 -11.41 2.42
C PHE A 187 0.47 -10.27 2.70
N ALA A 188 0.44 -9.24 1.83
CA ALA A 188 -0.53 -8.15 1.90
C ALA A 188 -1.97 -8.64 1.84
N MET A 189 -2.24 -9.57 0.91
CA MET A 189 -3.56 -10.16 0.74
C MET A 189 -3.95 -11.02 1.94
N LEU A 190 -3.02 -11.73 2.54
CA LEU A 190 -3.25 -12.50 3.76
C LEU A 190 -3.62 -11.57 4.92
N LEU A 191 -2.91 -10.47 5.12
CA LEU A 191 -3.25 -9.47 6.12
C LEU A 191 -4.61 -8.80 5.85
N ALA A 192 -4.88 -8.46 4.59
CA ALA A 192 -6.17 -7.89 4.20
C ALA A 192 -7.34 -8.88 4.45
N LEU A 193 -7.14 -10.16 4.18
CA LEU A 193 -8.11 -11.21 4.48
C LEU A 193 -8.41 -11.25 5.98
N PHE A 194 -7.38 -11.34 6.82
CA PHE A 194 -7.57 -11.34 8.27
C PHE A 194 -8.25 -10.06 8.76
N ALA A 195 -7.82 -8.90 8.29
CA ALA A 195 -8.42 -7.63 8.69
C ALA A 195 -9.91 -7.53 8.28
N ASN A 196 -10.26 -7.99 7.08
CA ASN A 196 -11.65 -7.97 6.62
C ASN A 196 -12.55 -9.00 7.31
N LEU A 197 -12.03 -10.17 7.68
CA LEU A 197 -12.84 -11.21 8.31
C LEU A 197 -12.86 -11.14 9.85
N THR A 198 -11.91 -10.44 10.48
CA THR A 198 -11.86 -10.33 11.94
C THR A 198 -12.11 -8.91 12.43
N LEU A 199 -11.29 -7.95 11.97
CA LEU A 199 -11.35 -6.58 12.44
C LEU A 199 -12.62 -5.86 11.96
N LEU A 200 -12.98 -6.00 10.69
CA LEU A 200 -14.15 -5.33 10.12
C LEU A 200 -15.45 -5.74 10.82
N PRO A 201 -15.78 -7.03 11.06
CA PRO A 201 -16.93 -7.42 11.85
C PRO A 201 -16.96 -6.83 13.25
N VAL A 202 -15.82 -6.84 13.95
CA VAL A 202 -15.69 -6.27 15.30
C VAL A 202 -15.97 -4.77 15.32
N LEU A 203 -15.47 -4.03 14.32
CA LEU A 203 -15.72 -2.62 14.19
C LEU A 203 -17.20 -2.32 13.88
N LEU A 204 -17.84 -3.16 13.05
CA LEU A 204 -19.25 -3.05 12.73
C LEU A 204 -20.14 -3.31 13.97
N MET A 205 -19.77 -4.27 14.85
CA MET A 205 -20.47 -4.50 16.11
C MET A 205 -20.44 -3.33 17.08
N LYS A 206 -19.38 -2.51 17.04
CA LYS A 206 -19.23 -1.33 17.89
C LYS A 206 -19.98 -0.09 17.36
N LEU A 207 -20.52 -0.16 16.16
CA LEU A 207 -21.38 0.88 15.60
C LEU A 207 -22.74 0.85 16.28
N ARG A 208 -22.90 1.68 17.30
CA ARG A 208 -24.22 2.05 17.84
C ARG A 208 -24.76 3.27 17.17
#